data_373c362b97c0d627437c6f7ffc1aebdd
#
_entry.id   373c362b97c0d627437c6f7ffc1aebdd
#
_cell.length_a   1.000
_cell.length_b   1.000
_cell.length_c   1.000
_cell.angle_alpha   90.00
_cell.angle_beta   90.00
_cell.angle_gamma   90.00
#
_symmetry.space_group_name_H-M   'P 1'
#
loop_
_entity.id
_entity.type
_entity.pdbx_description
1 polymer ?
#
loop_
_entity_poly.entity_id
_entity_poly.type
_entity_poly.pdbx_seq_one_letter_code
_entity_poly.pdbx_strand_id
1 'polypeptide(L)'
;VYKSNKDGYLVGSRGSVGSSLVAFLAGITEINALPPHYRCAQCHYSEFYTKGEYGSGYDLPDKKCPNCGAELEKDGHDIPFETFLGFTGNKVPDIDLNFSGDYQPIAHNYMKVLFGENNVFRAGTIGTVADKTGYGYVKAYERDTGQTYRGAEVDRLAKGTTGVKRTTGQHPAGILIVPDYMDIYDFTPIQYPADDQNASWRTSHFDFHSIHDNILKMDILGHDDPTMIRKLQDLSGIEPKSIPPVDPKVMSLFSGTDVLGVTPEQIGSKTGTLGIPEFGTRFVRGMLEETNPTTFSELLQISGLSHGTDVWLGNAEELIQKGIVTLKDVIGCRDNIMLDLIHYGMDASMAFNIMEHVRKGRGIPDDWQQAMRDNGNVPDWYIDSCLKIKYMFPKAHAAAYILMALRVAYFKVYYPILYYAAYFTVRADDFDLVAMSRGKDAVKSAMKEITDKGMDASAKEKNLLTVLELANEMLERGFKFEMVDITRSDAAEFLIEDDGKTLLAPFRAVPSLGMNVAKQIVSAREEKPFLSKEDLSKRGKVSKTLIDYLTENRVLEDLPDENQLSLFDMM
;
A
#
# COMPACT_ATOMS: atom_id res chain seq x y z
N VAL A 1 -10.50 5.02 14.68
CA VAL A 1 -11.23 4.38 13.58
C VAL A 1 -12.63 4.99 13.43
N TYR A 2 -13.49 4.92 14.48
CA TYR A 2 -14.88 5.43 14.40
C TYR A 2 -14.96 6.89 13.88
N LYS A 3 -14.10 7.80 14.41
CA LYS A 3 -14.06 9.21 13.97
C LYS A 3 -13.73 9.32 12.48
N SER A 4 -12.72 8.60 12.00
CA SER A 4 -12.32 8.60 10.59
C SER A 4 -13.43 8.08 9.68
N ASN A 5 -14.04 6.95 10.03
CA ASN A 5 -15.17 6.39 9.28
C ASN A 5 -16.38 7.34 9.24
N LYS A 6 -16.66 8.02 10.36
CA LYS A 6 -17.73 9.03 10.44
C LYS A 6 -17.47 10.23 9.53
N ASP A 7 -16.21 10.63 9.40
CA ASP A 7 -15.77 11.71 8.50
C ASP A 7 -15.65 11.22 7.03
N GLY A 8 -16.00 9.95 6.75
CA GLY A 8 -16.05 9.35 5.41
C GLY A 8 -14.74 8.73 4.93
N TYR A 9 -13.74 8.57 5.80
CA TYR A 9 -12.47 7.95 5.46
C TYR A 9 -12.38 6.55 6.07
N LEU A 10 -12.45 5.51 5.24
CA LEU A 10 -12.25 4.13 5.68
C LEU A 10 -10.87 3.93 6.27
N VAL A 11 -10.80 3.09 7.30
CA VAL A 11 -9.55 2.68 7.93
C VAL A 11 -9.33 1.20 7.64
N GLY A 12 -8.19 0.87 7.05
CA GLY A 12 -7.75 -0.51 6.87
C GLY A 12 -6.97 -0.99 8.10
N SER A 13 -7.19 -2.22 8.51
CA SER A 13 -6.31 -2.85 9.50
C SER A 13 -5.03 -3.36 8.84
N ARG A 14 -3.94 -3.39 9.60
CA ARG A 14 -2.64 -3.90 9.17
C ARG A 14 -2.07 -4.82 10.24
N GLY A 15 -1.11 -5.68 9.87
CA GLY A 15 -0.47 -6.57 10.83
C GLY A 15 -1.45 -7.59 11.41
N SER A 16 -1.41 -7.78 12.72
CA SER A 16 -2.19 -8.80 13.44
C SER A 16 -3.51 -8.31 14.05
N VAL A 17 -3.92 -7.06 13.84
CA VAL A 17 -5.18 -6.51 14.40
C VAL A 17 -6.40 -7.31 13.96
N GLY A 18 -6.43 -7.76 12.71
CA GLY A 18 -7.51 -8.59 12.16
C GLY A 18 -7.60 -10.01 12.72
N SER A 19 -6.67 -10.44 13.60
CA SER A 19 -6.80 -11.70 14.35
C SER A 19 -7.76 -11.59 15.53
N SER A 20 -8.18 -10.37 15.90
CA SER A 20 -9.04 -10.14 17.07
C SER A 20 -10.52 -10.04 16.69
N LEU A 21 -11.32 -11.00 17.14
CA LEU A 21 -12.78 -10.95 17.01
C LEU A 21 -13.36 -9.71 17.72
N VAL A 22 -12.78 -9.30 18.85
CA VAL A 22 -13.19 -8.07 19.56
C VAL A 22 -12.95 -6.83 18.69
N ALA A 23 -11.81 -6.75 18.00
CA ALA A 23 -11.55 -5.65 17.07
C ALA A 23 -12.52 -5.61 15.90
N PHE A 24 -12.93 -6.79 15.38
CA PHE A 24 -13.97 -6.91 14.36
C PHE A 24 -15.33 -6.43 14.87
N LEU A 25 -15.79 -6.94 16.02
CA LEU A 25 -17.08 -6.56 16.61
C LEU A 25 -17.13 -5.08 17.03
N ALA A 26 -16.00 -4.50 17.42
CA ALA A 26 -15.86 -3.07 17.73
C ALA A 26 -15.73 -2.18 16.47
N GLY A 27 -15.71 -2.75 15.26
CA GLY A 27 -15.58 -2.01 14.00
C GLY A 27 -14.19 -1.39 13.79
N ILE A 28 -13.16 -1.93 14.44
CA ILE A 28 -11.76 -1.50 14.27
C ILE A 28 -11.17 -2.13 13.01
N THR A 29 -11.55 -3.37 12.72
CA THR A 29 -11.19 -4.09 11.50
C THR A 29 -12.43 -4.62 10.79
N GLU A 30 -12.35 -4.81 9.48
CA GLU A 30 -13.39 -5.50 8.70
C GLU A 30 -13.12 -7.02 8.57
N ILE A 31 -11.98 -7.48 9.11
CA ILE A 31 -11.57 -8.88 9.00
C ILE A 31 -12.17 -9.68 10.15
N ASN A 32 -13.00 -10.66 9.78
CA ASN A 32 -13.58 -11.61 10.72
C ASN A 32 -12.63 -12.80 10.91
N ALA A 33 -12.04 -12.91 12.10
CA ALA A 33 -11.07 -13.95 12.43
C ALA A 33 -11.68 -15.34 12.60
N LEU A 34 -13.01 -15.45 12.74
CA LEU A 34 -13.68 -16.75 12.91
C LEU A 34 -13.41 -17.68 11.71
N PRO A 35 -13.55 -18.99 11.89
CA PRO A 35 -13.53 -19.94 10.78
C PRO A 35 -14.57 -19.58 9.70
N PRO A 36 -14.38 -20.00 8.45
CA PRO A 36 -15.34 -19.83 7.38
C PRO A 36 -16.73 -20.30 7.79
N HIS A 37 -17.75 -19.46 7.58
CA HIS A 37 -19.11 -19.76 8.02
C HIS A 37 -20.18 -19.05 7.22
N TYR A 38 -21.37 -19.63 7.27
CA TYR A 38 -22.61 -18.96 6.89
C TYR A 38 -23.27 -18.34 8.11
N ARG A 39 -23.93 -17.21 7.89
CA ARG A 39 -24.80 -16.55 8.87
C ARG A 39 -26.09 -16.09 8.23
N CYS A 40 -27.22 -16.35 8.88
CA CYS A 40 -28.51 -15.81 8.46
C CYS A 40 -28.82 -14.52 9.24
N ALA A 41 -28.97 -13.39 8.53
CA ALA A 41 -29.33 -12.11 9.14
C ALA A 41 -30.74 -12.10 9.74
N GLN A 42 -31.66 -12.98 9.27
CA GLN A 42 -33.06 -13.00 9.70
C GLN A 42 -33.31 -13.91 10.93
N CYS A 43 -32.81 -15.15 10.90
CA CYS A 43 -33.11 -16.14 11.96
C CYS A 43 -31.88 -16.55 12.77
N HIS A 44 -30.73 -15.94 12.54
CA HIS A 44 -29.44 -16.17 13.23
C HIS A 44 -28.93 -17.62 13.10
N TYR A 45 -29.40 -18.40 12.12
CA TYR A 45 -28.79 -19.68 11.77
C TYR A 45 -27.31 -19.43 11.40
N SER A 46 -26.42 -20.32 11.85
CA SER A 46 -25.02 -20.30 11.49
C SER A 46 -24.48 -21.72 11.26
N GLU A 47 -23.52 -21.84 10.33
CA GLU A 47 -22.87 -23.10 9.97
C GLU A 47 -21.39 -22.84 9.74
N PHE A 48 -20.52 -23.52 10.52
CA PHE A 48 -19.08 -23.28 10.52
C PHE A 48 -18.32 -24.43 9.85
N TYR A 49 -17.23 -24.08 9.18
CA TYR A 49 -16.27 -25.01 8.56
C TYR A 49 -14.93 -24.86 9.28
N THR A 50 -14.56 -25.84 10.10
CA THR A 50 -13.41 -25.77 11.03
C THR A 50 -12.29 -26.76 10.75
N LYS A 51 -12.38 -27.51 9.64
CA LYS A 51 -11.40 -28.58 9.29
C LYS A 51 -10.53 -28.20 8.10
N GLY A 52 -10.40 -26.91 7.78
CA GLY A 52 -9.61 -26.43 6.64
C GLY A 52 -10.24 -26.69 5.26
N GLU A 53 -11.56 -26.96 5.20
CA GLU A 53 -12.28 -27.22 3.93
C GLU A 53 -12.24 -25.99 3.01
N TYR A 54 -12.32 -24.80 3.60
CA TYR A 54 -12.28 -23.51 2.91
C TYR A 54 -11.23 -22.61 3.56
N GLY A 55 -10.47 -21.90 2.77
CA GLY A 55 -9.47 -20.92 3.25
C GLY A 55 -10.06 -19.56 3.63
N SER A 56 -11.28 -19.26 3.14
CA SER A 56 -12.04 -18.05 3.44
C SER A 56 -13.53 -18.31 3.31
N GLY A 57 -14.34 -17.68 4.15
CA GLY A 57 -15.80 -17.71 4.04
C GLY A 57 -16.31 -17.08 2.76
N TYR A 58 -15.57 -16.14 2.18
CA TYR A 58 -15.96 -15.52 0.90
C TYR A 58 -15.92 -16.49 -0.29
N ASP A 59 -15.23 -17.63 -0.15
CA ASP A 59 -15.18 -18.69 -1.17
C ASP A 59 -16.30 -19.74 -1.03
N LEU A 60 -17.12 -19.62 0.02
CA LEU A 60 -18.27 -20.50 0.19
C LEU A 60 -19.28 -20.30 -0.95
N PRO A 61 -19.91 -21.37 -1.48
CA PRO A 61 -20.96 -21.24 -2.48
C PRO A 61 -22.19 -20.50 -1.93
N ASP A 62 -22.95 -19.85 -2.79
CA ASP A 62 -24.20 -19.21 -2.39
C ASP A 62 -25.21 -20.24 -1.91
N LYS A 63 -25.86 -20.00 -0.77
CA LYS A 63 -26.73 -20.94 -0.12
C LYS A 63 -27.89 -20.21 0.56
N LYS A 64 -29.08 -20.80 0.49
CA LYS A 64 -30.25 -20.33 1.23
C LYS A 64 -30.32 -20.94 2.63
N CYS A 65 -30.81 -20.14 3.58
CA CYS A 65 -30.97 -20.56 4.95
C CYS A 65 -31.95 -21.75 5.03
N PRO A 66 -31.59 -22.88 5.65
CA PRO A 66 -32.46 -24.03 5.78
C PRO A 66 -33.66 -23.78 6.70
N ASN A 67 -33.56 -22.77 7.58
CA ASN A 67 -34.63 -22.47 8.54
C ASN A 67 -35.68 -21.49 8.01
N CYS A 68 -35.25 -20.43 7.26
CA CYS A 68 -36.17 -19.37 6.84
C CYS A 68 -36.15 -19.06 5.34
N GLY A 69 -35.24 -19.70 4.56
CA GLY A 69 -35.15 -19.51 3.11
C GLY A 69 -34.47 -18.23 2.65
N ALA A 70 -34.01 -17.36 3.56
CA ALA A 70 -33.26 -16.16 3.21
C ALA A 70 -31.87 -16.50 2.65
N GLU A 71 -31.28 -15.62 1.86
CA GLU A 71 -29.89 -15.77 1.43
C GLU A 71 -28.96 -15.69 2.65
N LEU A 72 -27.97 -16.61 2.72
CA LEU A 72 -27.00 -16.65 3.79
C LEU A 72 -25.82 -15.70 3.48
N GLU A 73 -25.41 -14.94 4.48
CA GLU A 73 -24.16 -14.19 4.44
C GLU A 73 -22.99 -15.14 4.66
N LYS A 74 -21.87 -14.85 4.01
CA LYS A 74 -20.63 -15.66 4.01
C LYS A 74 -19.50 -14.82 4.61
N ASP A 75 -18.78 -15.36 5.60
CA ASP A 75 -17.70 -14.63 6.27
C ASP A 75 -16.71 -15.59 6.97
N GLY A 76 -15.64 -15.02 7.53
CA GLY A 76 -14.65 -15.75 8.31
C GLY A 76 -13.39 -16.15 7.50
N HIS A 77 -12.23 -16.02 8.15
CA HIS A 77 -10.94 -16.26 7.49
C HIS A 77 -10.05 -17.24 8.25
N ASP A 78 -10.54 -17.85 9.33
CA ASP A 78 -9.80 -18.80 10.18
C ASP A 78 -8.41 -18.25 10.58
N ILE A 79 -8.41 -17.21 11.41
CA ILE A 79 -7.20 -16.56 11.89
C ILE A 79 -7.06 -16.77 13.39
N PRO A 80 -6.03 -17.48 13.87
CA PRO A 80 -5.86 -17.75 15.29
C PRO A 80 -5.66 -16.45 16.11
N PHE A 81 -6.42 -16.28 17.18
CA PHE A 81 -6.29 -15.12 18.09
C PHE A 81 -4.91 -15.08 18.77
N GLU A 82 -4.32 -16.23 19.00
CA GLU A 82 -2.98 -16.40 19.60
C GLU A 82 -1.90 -15.66 18.81
N THR A 83 -2.10 -15.45 17.50
CA THR A 83 -1.17 -14.66 16.69
C THR A 83 -1.15 -13.18 17.08
N PHE A 84 -2.16 -12.69 17.80
CA PHE A 84 -2.27 -11.32 18.31
C PHE A 84 -1.72 -11.17 19.73
N LEU A 85 -2.15 -11.99 20.67
CA LEU A 85 -1.79 -11.87 22.11
C LEU A 85 -0.98 -13.04 22.67
N GLY A 86 -0.72 -14.10 21.91
CA GLY A 86 -0.17 -15.35 22.43
C GLY A 86 -1.22 -16.17 23.21
N PHE A 87 -0.84 -17.37 23.66
CA PHE A 87 -1.75 -18.26 24.41
C PHE A 87 -2.10 -17.77 25.82
N THR A 88 -1.16 -17.06 26.46
CA THR A 88 -1.29 -16.64 27.85
C THR A 88 -1.35 -15.11 28.00
N GLY A 89 -1.57 -14.37 26.91
CA GLY A 89 -1.51 -12.93 26.92
C GLY A 89 -0.11 -12.34 27.11
N ASN A 90 0.90 -13.15 26.83
CA ASN A 90 2.32 -12.79 27.02
C ASN A 90 2.93 -12.04 25.82
N LYS A 91 2.17 -11.82 24.77
CA LYS A 91 2.58 -11.02 23.62
C LYS A 91 1.91 -9.65 23.68
N VAL A 92 2.70 -8.58 23.62
CA VAL A 92 2.17 -7.21 23.50
C VAL A 92 1.53 -7.08 22.11
N PRO A 93 0.26 -6.64 22.01
CA PRO A 93 -0.39 -6.46 20.72
C PRO A 93 0.25 -5.31 19.93
N ASP A 94 0.48 -5.54 18.65
CA ASP A 94 0.91 -4.51 17.70
C ASP A 94 -0.34 -3.98 16.97
N ILE A 95 -0.62 -2.70 17.14
CA ILE A 95 -1.84 -2.06 16.61
C ILE A 95 -1.46 -1.13 15.47
N ASP A 96 -1.56 -1.67 14.26
CA ASP A 96 -1.26 -0.99 13.01
C ASP A 96 -2.55 -0.72 12.24
N LEU A 97 -2.77 0.55 11.88
CA LEU A 97 -3.96 0.99 11.15
C LEU A 97 -3.59 1.90 9.99
N ASN A 98 -4.14 1.62 8.81
CA ASN A 98 -3.97 2.42 7.60
C ASN A 98 -5.10 3.44 7.49
N PHE A 99 -4.75 4.69 7.65
CA PHE A 99 -5.62 5.84 7.38
C PHE A 99 -5.32 6.40 5.98
N SER A 100 -6.25 7.15 5.41
CA SER A 100 -5.93 7.99 4.27
C SER A 100 -4.77 8.93 4.62
N GLY A 101 -3.82 9.11 3.68
CA GLY A 101 -2.72 10.06 3.85
C GLY A 101 -3.21 11.47 4.16
N ASP A 102 -4.34 11.89 3.56
CA ASP A 102 -4.97 13.19 3.81
C ASP A 102 -5.57 13.30 5.22
N TYR A 103 -6.02 12.18 5.79
CA TYR A 103 -6.64 12.14 7.12
C TYR A 103 -5.65 11.83 8.25
N GLN A 104 -4.48 11.28 7.96
CA GLN A 104 -3.49 10.88 8.96
C GLN A 104 -3.14 11.98 9.98
N PRO A 105 -2.87 13.25 9.59
CA PRO A 105 -2.59 14.31 10.55
C PRO A 105 -3.74 14.57 11.52
N ILE A 106 -4.98 14.46 11.04
CA ILE A 106 -6.19 14.61 11.87
C ILE A 106 -6.29 13.45 12.85
N ALA A 107 -6.04 12.21 12.39
CA ALA A 107 -6.03 11.03 13.24
C ALA A 107 -4.95 11.12 14.32
N HIS A 108 -3.72 11.55 13.99
CA HIS A 108 -2.66 11.79 14.95
C HIS A 108 -3.08 12.80 16.03
N ASN A 109 -3.63 13.94 15.63
CA ASN A 109 -4.08 14.96 16.59
C ASN A 109 -5.25 14.47 17.44
N TYR A 110 -6.12 13.61 16.90
CA TYR A 110 -7.23 13.05 17.67
C TYR A 110 -6.78 12.12 18.79
N MET A 111 -5.59 11.51 18.68
CA MET A 111 -4.99 10.72 19.77
C MET A 111 -4.78 11.58 21.03
N LYS A 112 -4.38 12.85 20.86
CA LYS A 112 -4.26 13.80 21.99
C LYS A 112 -5.62 14.10 22.66
N VAL A 113 -6.70 14.10 21.88
CA VAL A 113 -8.06 14.26 22.39
C VAL A 113 -8.49 13.04 23.22
N LEU A 114 -8.10 11.82 22.79
CA LEU A 114 -8.48 10.58 23.47
C LEU A 114 -7.68 10.32 24.74
N PHE A 115 -6.38 10.60 24.73
CA PHE A 115 -5.44 10.18 25.78
C PHE A 115 -4.84 11.36 26.57
N GLY A 116 -5.15 12.60 26.18
CA GLY A 116 -4.57 13.80 26.77
C GLY A 116 -3.31 14.29 26.03
N GLU A 117 -3.16 15.61 25.93
CA GLU A 117 -2.08 16.22 25.16
C GLU A 117 -0.69 15.93 25.75
N ASN A 118 -0.60 15.77 27.06
CA ASN A 118 0.66 15.50 27.76
C ASN A 118 1.05 14.02 27.77
N ASN A 119 0.17 13.13 27.31
CA ASN A 119 0.35 11.68 27.33
C ASN A 119 0.65 11.09 25.95
N VAL A 120 0.67 11.94 24.90
CA VAL A 120 0.80 11.47 23.52
C VAL A 120 2.02 12.11 22.86
N PHE A 121 2.92 11.26 22.34
CA PHE A 121 4.19 11.66 21.74
C PHE A 121 4.40 10.96 20.39
N ARG A 122 5.22 11.55 19.53
CA ARG A 122 5.70 10.84 18.33
C ARG A 122 6.83 9.88 18.73
N ALA A 123 6.84 8.70 18.15
CA ALA A 123 7.98 7.78 18.31
C ALA A 123 9.21 8.34 17.59
N GLY A 124 10.35 8.31 18.25
CA GLY A 124 11.64 8.70 17.68
C GLY A 124 12.25 7.58 16.83
N THR A 125 13.06 7.98 15.88
CA THR A 125 13.91 7.09 15.08
C THR A 125 15.35 7.55 15.12
N ILE A 126 16.30 6.61 15.06
CA ILE A 126 17.72 6.90 14.95
C ILE A 126 18.21 6.31 13.64
N GLY A 127 18.58 7.20 12.70
CA GLY A 127 19.23 6.81 11.46
C GLY A 127 20.68 6.46 11.70
N THR A 128 21.10 5.26 11.28
CA THR A 128 22.48 4.79 11.36
C THR A 128 23.12 4.71 9.97
N VAL A 129 24.44 4.63 9.92
CA VAL A 129 25.18 4.41 8.68
C VAL A 129 24.92 2.97 8.21
N ALA A 130 24.29 2.81 7.04
CA ALA A 130 24.11 1.51 6.39
C ALA A 130 25.41 1.03 5.71
N ASP A 131 25.56 -0.28 5.51
CA ASP A 131 26.76 -0.91 4.91
C ASP A 131 27.18 -0.25 3.60
N LYS A 132 26.24 -0.05 2.65
CA LYS A 132 26.53 0.62 1.37
C LYS A 132 26.97 2.08 1.55
N THR A 133 26.42 2.77 2.54
CA THR A 133 26.79 4.15 2.87
C THR A 133 28.18 4.19 3.49
N GLY A 134 28.49 3.27 4.41
CA GLY A 134 29.83 3.11 4.99
C GLY A 134 30.89 2.83 3.92
N TYR A 135 30.61 1.92 3.00
CA TYR A 135 31.47 1.67 1.84
C TYR A 135 31.67 2.91 0.98
N GLY A 136 30.60 3.65 0.70
CA GLY A 136 30.66 4.92 -0.06
C GLY A 136 31.53 5.98 0.63
N TYR A 137 31.50 6.08 1.96
CA TYR A 137 32.36 6.99 2.72
C TYR A 137 33.83 6.64 2.59
N VAL A 138 34.18 5.37 2.67
CA VAL A 138 35.57 4.93 2.48
C VAL A 138 36.04 5.25 1.07
N LYS A 139 35.21 5.00 0.05
CA LYS A 139 35.54 5.36 -1.34
C LYS A 139 35.65 6.87 -1.60
N ALA A 140 34.83 7.67 -0.92
CA ALA A 140 34.95 9.12 -0.96
C ALA A 140 36.28 9.57 -0.32
N TYR A 141 36.60 9.01 0.84
CA TYR A 141 37.88 9.31 1.52
C TYR A 141 39.10 8.94 0.67
N GLU A 142 39.09 7.80 -0.02
CA GLU A 142 40.15 7.44 -0.99
C GLU A 142 40.32 8.52 -2.07
N ARG A 143 39.22 8.99 -2.65
CA ARG A 143 39.27 10.06 -3.68
C ARG A 143 39.81 11.37 -3.13
N ASP A 144 39.34 11.79 -1.96
CA ASP A 144 39.66 13.09 -1.38
C ASP A 144 41.11 13.17 -0.88
N THR A 145 41.67 12.03 -0.45
CA THR A 145 43.02 11.93 0.10
C THR A 145 44.06 11.41 -0.91
N GLY A 146 43.63 10.88 -2.06
CA GLY A 146 44.49 10.22 -3.03
C GLY A 146 45.06 8.88 -2.56
N GLN A 147 44.52 8.33 -1.44
CA GLN A 147 44.90 7.00 -0.94
C GLN A 147 44.11 5.92 -1.66
N THR A 148 44.69 4.73 -1.76
CA THR A 148 44.01 3.53 -2.30
C THR A 148 44.18 2.39 -1.34
N TYR A 149 43.04 1.81 -0.90
CA TYR A 149 43.01 0.67 0.02
C TYR A 149 42.77 -0.63 -0.73
N ARG A 150 43.26 -1.74 -0.19
CA ARG A 150 42.87 -3.08 -0.66
C ARG A 150 41.36 -3.31 -0.34
N GLY A 151 40.66 -4.11 -1.16
CA GLY A 151 39.23 -4.38 -0.96
C GLY A 151 38.87 -4.81 0.47
N ALA A 152 39.66 -5.73 1.05
CA ALA A 152 39.47 -6.19 2.44
C ALA A 152 39.62 -5.05 3.47
N GLU A 153 40.48 -4.06 3.23
CA GLU A 153 40.63 -2.88 4.11
C GLU A 153 39.44 -1.93 3.94
N VAL A 154 38.95 -1.73 2.70
CA VAL A 154 37.72 -0.98 2.44
C VAL A 154 36.54 -1.61 3.20
N ASP A 155 36.40 -2.94 3.13
CA ASP A 155 35.34 -3.65 3.83
C ASP A 155 35.47 -3.55 5.36
N ARG A 156 36.70 -3.62 5.89
CA ARG A 156 36.95 -3.47 7.33
C ARG A 156 36.58 -2.08 7.82
N LEU A 157 36.98 -1.04 7.10
CA LEU A 157 36.66 0.34 7.44
C LEU A 157 35.16 0.62 7.29
N ALA A 158 34.54 0.12 6.21
CA ALA A 158 33.09 0.22 6.02
C ALA A 158 32.31 -0.42 7.16
N LYS A 159 32.69 -1.64 7.58
CA LYS A 159 32.10 -2.32 8.75
C LYS A 159 32.30 -1.53 10.05
N GLY A 160 33.44 -0.89 10.22
CA GLY A 160 33.72 -0.05 11.39
C GLY A 160 32.86 1.22 11.46
N THR A 161 32.35 1.69 10.34
CA THR A 161 31.43 2.85 10.28
C THR A 161 29.95 2.45 10.25
N THR A 162 29.65 1.20 9.87
CA THR A 162 28.28 0.70 9.84
C THR A 162 27.67 0.67 11.23
N GLY A 163 26.41 1.09 11.33
CA GLY A 163 25.68 1.14 12.60
C GLY A 163 25.95 2.37 13.46
N VAL A 164 26.92 3.23 13.07
CA VAL A 164 27.14 4.49 13.77
C VAL A 164 25.91 5.39 13.64
N LYS A 165 25.43 5.94 14.75
CA LYS A 165 24.28 6.85 14.81
C LYS A 165 24.62 8.14 14.04
N ARG A 166 23.72 8.58 13.17
CA ARG A 166 23.93 9.72 12.29
C ARG A 166 22.90 10.82 12.48
N THR A 167 21.62 10.45 12.48
CA THR A 167 20.50 11.40 12.54
C THR A 167 19.43 10.90 13.50
N THR A 168 18.70 11.83 14.10
CA THR A 168 17.44 11.55 14.77
C THR A 168 16.28 12.00 13.90
N GLY A 169 15.13 11.37 14.04
CA GLY A 169 13.93 11.69 13.28
C GLY A 169 12.67 11.28 14.01
N GLN A 170 11.53 11.54 13.36
CA GLN A 170 10.23 11.06 13.81
C GLN A 170 9.83 9.83 13.00
N HIS A 171 9.30 8.81 13.67
CA HIS A 171 8.62 7.71 13.00
C HIS A 171 7.38 8.25 12.25
N PRO A 172 7.17 7.92 10.96
CA PRO A 172 6.08 8.50 10.16
C PRO A 172 4.68 8.19 10.70
N ALA A 173 4.51 7.09 11.42
CA ALA A 173 3.22 6.59 11.90
C ALA A 173 3.14 6.43 13.41
N GLY A 174 4.26 6.18 14.09
CA GLY A 174 4.31 5.75 15.50
C GLY A 174 3.89 6.84 16.47
N ILE A 175 2.88 6.54 17.25
CA ILE A 175 2.38 7.35 18.35
C ILE A 175 2.58 6.58 19.66
N LEU A 176 3.33 7.15 20.58
CA LEU A 176 3.53 6.63 21.94
C LEU A 176 2.43 7.15 22.85
N ILE A 177 1.91 6.27 23.69
CA ILE A 177 0.87 6.59 24.67
C ILE A 177 1.43 6.29 26.07
N VAL A 178 1.55 7.33 26.88
CA VAL A 178 2.00 7.25 28.26
C VAL A 178 0.77 7.15 29.17
N PRO A 179 0.69 6.18 30.09
CA PRO A 179 -0.37 6.12 31.08
C PRO A 179 -0.43 7.41 31.92
N ASP A 180 -1.61 7.79 32.36
CA ASP A 180 -1.85 9.04 33.10
C ASP A 180 -1.18 9.10 34.49
N TYR A 181 -0.78 7.95 35.01
CA TYR A 181 -0.04 7.82 36.29
C TYR A 181 1.50 7.79 36.14
N MET A 182 2.02 7.95 34.90
CA MET A 182 3.45 7.96 34.56
C MET A 182 3.82 9.22 33.79
N ASP A 183 5.12 9.52 33.74
CA ASP A 183 5.68 10.58 32.90
C ASP A 183 6.50 10.02 31.76
N ILE A 184 6.56 10.74 30.63
CA ILE A 184 7.39 10.34 29.47
C ILE A 184 8.87 10.20 29.85
N TYR A 185 9.32 10.99 30.81
CA TYR A 185 10.70 10.96 31.29
C TYR A 185 11.05 9.69 32.09
N ASP A 186 10.06 8.88 32.48
CA ASP A 186 10.29 7.53 33.03
C ASP A 186 10.79 6.57 31.93
N PHE A 187 10.55 6.89 30.64
CA PHE A 187 10.88 6.06 29.49
C PHE A 187 12.00 6.63 28.63
N THR A 188 11.98 7.94 28.36
CA THR A 188 12.87 8.57 27.38
C THR A 188 12.93 10.08 27.57
N PRO A 189 14.09 10.72 27.29
CA PRO A 189 14.11 12.15 27.02
C PRO A 189 13.25 12.48 25.79
N ILE A 190 12.81 13.73 25.69
CA ILE A 190 12.06 14.22 24.53
C ILE A 190 12.90 15.17 23.68
N GLN A 191 12.54 15.28 22.41
CA GLN A 191 13.09 16.25 21.47
C GLN A 191 11.98 16.91 20.65
N TYR A 192 12.28 18.09 20.11
CA TYR A 192 11.39 18.79 19.18
C TYR A 192 11.86 18.59 17.73
N PRO A 193 10.94 18.40 16.76
CA PRO A 193 11.30 18.29 15.35
C PRO A 193 12.08 19.53 14.90
N ALA A 194 13.22 19.33 14.20
CA ALA A 194 14.08 20.40 13.72
C ALA A 194 14.46 21.45 14.79
N ASP A 195 14.52 21.05 16.05
CA ASP A 195 14.80 21.92 17.22
C ASP A 195 13.79 23.07 17.42
N ASP A 196 12.62 23.00 16.77
CA ASP A 196 11.55 23.99 16.93
C ASP A 196 10.71 23.70 18.18
N GLN A 197 10.95 24.47 19.24
CA GLN A 197 10.23 24.36 20.51
C GLN A 197 8.73 24.72 20.40
N ASN A 198 8.31 25.36 19.31
CA ASN A 198 6.91 25.68 19.03
C ASN A 198 6.20 24.57 18.24
N ALA A 199 6.92 23.51 17.85
CA ALA A 199 6.32 22.38 17.16
C ALA A 199 5.17 21.78 17.99
N SER A 200 4.07 21.48 17.32
CA SER A 200 2.88 20.89 17.96
C SER A 200 3.09 19.46 18.47
N TRP A 201 4.20 18.82 18.08
CA TRP A 201 4.53 17.44 18.42
C TRP A 201 5.89 17.35 19.13
N ARG A 202 5.90 16.66 20.25
CA ARG A 202 7.11 16.22 20.96
C ARG A 202 7.41 14.78 20.56
N THR A 203 8.70 14.44 20.44
CA THR A 203 9.17 13.14 19.96
C THR A 203 10.05 12.49 21.04
N SER A 204 9.97 11.16 21.21
CA SER A 204 10.92 10.44 22.03
C SER A 204 12.33 10.59 21.45
N HIS A 205 13.33 10.78 22.31
CA HIS A 205 14.72 10.86 21.85
C HIS A 205 15.31 9.46 21.63
N PHE A 206 14.95 8.48 22.47
CA PHE A 206 15.34 7.10 22.23
C PHE A 206 14.58 6.53 21.04
N ASP A 207 15.28 5.71 20.25
CA ASP A 207 14.63 4.89 19.22
C ASP A 207 13.60 3.96 19.88
N PHE A 208 12.43 3.84 19.25
CA PHE A 208 11.35 3.02 19.81
C PHE A 208 11.77 1.57 20.08
N HIS A 209 12.62 0.98 19.24
CA HIS A 209 13.10 -0.39 19.42
C HIS A 209 13.85 -0.61 20.76
N SER A 210 14.35 0.46 21.36
CA SER A 210 15.03 0.39 22.67
C SER A 210 14.09 0.48 23.87
N ILE A 211 12.83 0.87 23.66
CA ILE A 211 11.84 1.10 24.73
C ILE A 211 10.50 0.37 24.49
N HIS A 212 10.40 -0.43 23.43
CA HIS A 212 9.15 -1.05 22.96
C HIS A 212 8.50 -2.01 23.99
N ASP A 213 9.27 -2.58 24.89
CA ASP A 213 8.75 -3.49 25.91
C ASP A 213 8.06 -2.75 27.07
N ASN A 214 8.27 -1.43 27.19
CA ASN A 214 7.87 -0.65 28.36
C ASN A 214 6.74 0.34 28.06
N ILE A 215 6.52 0.70 26.78
CA ILE A 215 5.55 1.73 26.39
C ILE A 215 4.73 1.28 25.18
N LEU A 216 3.42 1.60 25.22
CA LEU A 216 2.53 1.29 24.11
C LEU A 216 2.80 2.23 22.92
N LYS A 217 3.00 1.63 21.75
CA LYS A 217 3.00 2.33 20.47
C LYS A 217 1.77 1.93 19.64
N MET A 218 1.15 2.89 19.00
CA MET A 218 0.15 2.67 17.96
C MET A 218 0.66 3.23 16.65
N ASP A 219 0.63 2.44 15.59
CA ASP A 219 1.02 2.87 14.25
C ASP A 219 -0.20 3.35 13.45
N ILE A 220 -0.29 4.67 13.33
CA ILE A 220 -1.32 5.37 12.54
C ILE A 220 -0.68 5.76 11.23
N LEU A 221 -0.76 4.85 10.25
CA LEU A 221 -0.08 4.99 8.96
C LEU A 221 -0.96 5.78 7.98
N GLY A 222 -0.32 6.67 7.20
CA GLY A 222 -0.92 7.26 6.01
C GLY A 222 -0.69 6.32 4.82
N HIS A 223 -1.77 5.99 4.10
CA HIS A 223 -1.72 5.08 2.96
C HIS A 223 -2.56 5.60 1.80
N ASP A 224 -2.14 5.28 0.56
CA ASP A 224 -2.82 5.74 -0.65
C ASP A 224 -4.16 5.01 -0.87
N ASP A 225 -4.28 3.74 -0.48
CA ASP A 225 -5.47 2.95 -0.77
C ASP A 225 -6.74 3.50 -0.10
N PRO A 226 -6.76 3.89 1.18
CA PRO A 226 -7.91 4.56 1.75
C PRO A 226 -8.23 5.90 1.09
N THR A 227 -7.21 6.64 0.62
CA THR A 227 -7.40 7.88 -0.15
C THR A 227 -8.05 7.58 -1.50
N MET A 228 -7.57 6.55 -2.19
CA MET A 228 -8.13 6.08 -3.46
C MET A 228 -9.60 5.66 -3.31
N ILE A 229 -9.93 4.87 -2.29
CA ILE A 229 -11.32 4.45 -2.01
C ILE A 229 -12.21 5.64 -1.70
N ARG A 230 -11.73 6.61 -0.90
CA ARG A 230 -12.48 7.84 -0.63
C ARG A 230 -12.77 8.62 -1.92
N LYS A 231 -11.77 8.77 -2.77
CA LYS A 231 -11.94 9.44 -4.06
C LYS A 231 -12.95 8.72 -4.96
N LEU A 232 -12.89 7.40 -5.02
CA LEU A 232 -13.84 6.58 -5.77
C LEU A 232 -15.27 6.71 -5.23
N GLN A 233 -15.43 6.77 -3.91
CA GLN A 233 -16.72 7.04 -3.27
C GLN A 233 -17.26 8.42 -3.62
N ASP A 234 -16.43 9.46 -3.56
CA ASP A 234 -16.82 10.83 -3.90
C ASP A 234 -17.26 10.97 -5.36
N LEU A 235 -16.56 10.30 -6.29
CA LEU A 235 -16.87 10.31 -7.72
C LEU A 235 -18.11 9.49 -8.09
N SER A 236 -18.34 8.38 -7.39
CA SER A 236 -19.39 7.41 -7.76
C SER A 236 -20.66 7.50 -6.91
N GLY A 237 -20.56 8.00 -5.69
CA GLY A 237 -21.61 7.89 -4.67
C GLY A 237 -21.80 6.46 -4.10
N ILE A 238 -20.95 5.50 -4.49
CA ILE A 238 -21.07 4.10 -4.04
C ILE A 238 -20.38 3.94 -2.69
N GLU A 239 -21.10 3.43 -1.69
CA GLU A 239 -20.54 3.09 -0.40
C GLU A 239 -19.58 1.88 -0.53
N PRO A 240 -18.29 2.01 -0.20
CA PRO A 240 -17.29 0.95 -0.43
C PRO A 240 -17.62 -0.38 0.26
N LYS A 241 -18.29 -0.34 1.41
CA LYS A 241 -18.70 -1.54 2.15
C LYS A 241 -19.87 -2.29 1.49
N SER A 242 -20.59 -1.66 0.57
CA SER A 242 -21.65 -2.31 -0.21
C SER A 242 -21.13 -3.13 -1.39
N ILE A 243 -19.85 -2.99 -1.73
CA ILE A 243 -19.22 -3.72 -2.84
C ILE A 243 -19.03 -5.18 -2.41
N PRO A 244 -19.49 -6.17 -3.22
CA PRO A 244 -19.31 -7.58 -2.91
C PRO A 244 -17.81 -7.91 -2.74
N PRO A 245 -17.43 -8.65 -1.68
CA PRO A 245 -16.02 -9.05 -1.46
C PRO A 245 -15.46 -9.88 -2.61
N VAL A 246 -16.28 -10.69 -3.26
CA VAL A 246 -15.93 -11.53 -4.41
C VAL A 246 -16.97 -11.32 -5.49
N ASP A 247 -16.51 -10.89 -6.67
CA ASP A 247 -17.30 -10.75 -7.89
C ASP A 247 -16.59 -11.51 -9.01
N PRO A 248 -17.28 -12.38 -9.77
CA PRO A 248 -16.62 -13.22 -10.81
C PRO A 248 -15.90 -12.42 -11.89
N LYS A 249 -16.44 -11.26 -12.31
CA LYS A 249 -15.78 -10.40 -13.30
C LYS A 249 -14.54 -9.72 -12.72
N VAL A 250 -14.62 -9.28 -11.47
CA VAL A 250 -13.47 -8.70 -10.76
C VAL A 250 -12.40 -9.75 -10.58
N MET A 251 -12.75 -10.97 -10.17
CA MET A 251 -11.81 -12.08 -10.01
C MET A 251 -11.10 -12.44 -11.32
N SER A 252 -11.75 -12.32 -12.47
CA SER A 252 -11.14 -12.61 -13.76
C SER A 252 -9.97 -11.66 -14.14
N LEU A 253 -9.84 -10.49 -13.49
CA LEU A 253 -8.68 -9.60 -13.64
C LEU A 253 -7.37 -10.26 -13.24
N PHE A 254 -7.40 -11.15 -12.27
CA PHE A 254 -6.21 -11.78 -11.70
C PHE A 254 -5.65 -12.91 -12.57
N SER A 255 -6.41 -13.37 -13.57
CA SER A 255 -6.02 -14.45 -14.50
C SER A 255 -6.04 -14.04 -15.96
N GLY A 256 -6.56 -12.85 -16.32
CA GLY A 256 -6.68 -12.42 -17.71
C GLY A 256 -6.95 -10.94 -17.89
N THR A 257 -7.09 -10.51 -19.15
CA THR A 257 -7.35 -9.11 -19.53
C THR A 257 -8.70 -8.91 -20.22
N ASP A 258 -9.41 -9.98 -20.54
CA ASP A 258 -10.64 -9.95 -21.36
C ASP A 258 -11.72 -9.04 -20.80
N VAL A 259 -11.87 -9.02 -19.47
CA VAL A 259 -12.85 -8.15 -18.79
C VAL A 259 -12.57 -6.66 -19.00
N LEU A 260 -11.34 -6.28 -19.35
CA LEU A 260 -10.93 -4.91 -19.66
C LEU A 260 -11.14 -4.57 -21.15
N GLY A 261 -11.38 -5.56 -22.00
CA GLY A 261 -11.52 -5.40 -23.45
C GLY A 261 -10.22 -5.10 -24.18
N VAL A 262 -9.08 -5.52 -23.63
CA VAL A 262 -7.74 -5.36 -24.22
C VAL A 262 -6.99 -6.68 -24.23
N THR A 263 -6.03 -6.83 -25.14
CA THR A 263 -5.18 -8.02 -25.19
C THR A 263 -3.92 -7.85 -24.34
N PRO A 264 -3.29 -8.95 -23.91
CA PRO A 264 -2.01 -8.91 -23.20
C PRO A 264 -0.90 -8.14 -23.95
N GLU A 265 -0.87 -8.24 -25.27
CA GLU A 265 0.14 -7.56 -26.12
C GLU A 265 -0.06 -6.04 -26.14
N GLN A 266 -1.32 -5.57 -26.08
CA GLN A 266 -1.63 -4.15 -26.05
C GLN A 266 -1.10 -3.48 -24.78
N ILE A 267 -1.26 -4.15 -23.63
CA ILE A 267 -0.92 -3.57 -22.32
C ILE A 267 0.38 -4.10 -21.72
N GLY A 268 1.02 -5.09 -22.33
CA GLY A 268 2.26 -5.70 -21.83
C GLY A 268 2.08 -6.49 -20.53
N SER A 269 0.88 -6.99 -20.26
CA SER A 269 0.55 -7.77 -19.07
C SER A 269 -0.47 -8.85 -19.41
N LYS A 270 -0.25 -10.08 -18.93
CA LYS A 270 -1.21 -11.18 -19.09
C LYS A 270 -2.39 -11.09 -18.11
N THR A 271 -2.29 -10.25 -17.09
CA THR A 271 -3.35 -10.01 -16.11
C THR A 271 -3.83 -8.57 -16.16
N GLY A 272 -5.07 -8.32 -15.77
CA GLY A 272 -5.68 -6.99 -15.74
C GLY A 272 -5.35 -6.18 -14.48
N THR A 273 -4.33 -6.57 -13.72
CA THR A 273 -4.05 -6.05 -12.37
C THR A 273 -3.13 -4.83 -12.33
N LEU A 274 -2.75 -4.24 -13.46
CA LEU A 274 -2.03 -2.96 -13.49
C LEU A 274 -2.77 -1.90 -12.66
N GLY A 275 -2.05 -1.23 -11.76
CA GLY A 275 -2.61 -0.21 -10.88
C GLY A 275 -3.55 -0.73 -9.76
N ILE A 276 -3.74 -2.04 -9.63
CA ILE A 276 -4.46 -2.62 -8.50
C ILE A 276 -3.49 -2.75 -7.31
N PRO A 277 -3.85 -2.22 -6.12
CA PRO A 277 -3.04 -2.36 -4.92
C PRO A 277 -2.63 -3.82 -4.69
N GLU A 278 -1.41 -4.05 -4.23
CA GLU A 278 -0.80 -5.36 -3.94
C GLU A 278 -0.52 -6.24 -5.17
N PHE A 279 -1.29 -6.13 -6.26
CA PHE A 279 -1.25 -7.05 -7.40
C PHE A 279 -0.72 -6.43 -8.70
N GLY A 280 -0.41 -5.14 -8.70
CA GLY A 280 0.02 -4.41 -9.91
C GLY A 280 1.52 -4.51 -10.21
N THR A 281 2.35 -4.94 -9.28
CA THR A 281 3.81 -5.01 -9.48
C THR A 281 4.17 -6.15 -10.45
N ARG A 282 5.28 -5.98 -11.19
CA ARG A 282 5.75 -7.01 -12.13
C ARG A 282 5.98 -8.37 -11.45
N PHE A 283 6.50 -8.35 -10.24
CA PHE A 283 6.75 -9.57 -9.46
C PHE A 283 5.46 -10.32 -9.16
N VAL A 284 4.44 -9.63 -8.63
CA VAL A 284 3.17 -10.26 -8.28
C VAL A 284 2.37 -10.66 -9.53
N ARG A 285 2.41 -9.87 -10.61
CA ARG A 285 1.82 -10.27 -11.89
C ARG A 285 2.42 -11.60 -12.41
N GLY A 286 3.75 -11.79 -12.26
CA GLY A 286 4.38 -13.07 -12.57
C GLY A 286 3.82 -14.23 -11.74
N MET A 287 3.62 -14.04 -10.43
CA MET A 287 3.00 -15.05 -9.57
C MET A 287 1.56 -15.38 -10.02
N LEU A 288 0.76 -14.36 -10.37
CA LEU A 288 -0.60 -14.52 -10.87
C LEU A 288 -0.63 -15.30 -12.18
N GLU A 289 0.30 -15.04 -13.11
CA GLU A 289 0.43 -15.75 -14.38
C GLU A 289 0.76 -17.25 -14.20
N GLU A 290 1.59 -17.57 -13.23
CA GLU A 290 1.98 -18.95 -12.91
C GLU A 290 0.87 -19.72 -12.20
N THR A 291 0.10 -19.05 -11.34
CA THR A 291 -0.83 -19.72 -10.43
C THR A 291 -2.29 -19.63 -10.86
N ASN A 292 -2.67 -18.63 -11.65
CA ASN A 292 -4.05 -18.41 -12.14
C ASN A 292 -5.11 -18.49 -11.04
N PRO A 293 -5.06 -17.66 -9.98
CA PRO A 293 -5.97 -17.75 -8.85
C PRO A 293 -7.41 -17.43 -9.25
N THR A 294 -8.37 -18.13 -8.64
CA THR A 294 -9.80 -18.02 -8.90
C THR A 294 -10.61 -17.71 -7.65
N THR A 295 -10.02 -17.81 -6.47
CA THR A 295 -10.67 -17.67 -5.18
C THR A 295 -10.02 -16.59 -4.32
N PHE A 296 -10.77 -16.09 -3.33
CA PHE A 296 -10.25 -15.13 -2.36
C PHE A 296 -9.08 -15.71 -1.55
N SER A 297 -9.20 -16.98 -1.14
CA SER A 297 -8.15 -17.65 -0.39
C SER A 297 -6.86 -17.86 -1.19
N GLU A 298 -6.94 -18.08 -2.50
CA GLU A 298 -5.75 -18.13 -3.36
C GLU A 298 -5.06 -16.77 -3.47
N LEU A 299 -5.83 -15.67 -3.53
CA LEU A 299 -5.26 -14.32 -3.45
C LEU A 299 -4.62 -14.05 -2.09
N LEU A 300 -5.18 -14.60 -0.99
CA LEU A 300 -4.55 -14.55 0.34
C LEU A 300 -3.16 -15.20 0.32
N GLN A 301 -3.03 -16.38 -0.28
CA GLN A 301 -1.75 -17.06 -0.42
C GLN A 301 -0.76 -16.22 -1.22
N ILE A 302 -1.15 -15.68 -2.38
CA ILE A 302 -0.28 -14.84 -3.21
C ILE A 302 0.18 -13.59 -2.46
N SER A 303 -0.71 -12.91 -1.76
CA SER A 303 -0.35 -11.72 -0.97
C SER A 303 0.66 -12.08 0.13
N GLY A 304 0.45 -13.18 0.85
CA GLY A 304 1.39 -13.65 1.87
C GLY A 304 2.77 -14.03 1.28
N LEU A 305 2.76 -14.76 0.17
CA LEU A 305 3.98 -15.18 -0.54
C LEU A 305 4.77 -13.99 -1.10
N SER A 306 4.11 -12.94 -1.58
CA SER A 306 4.74 -11.77 -2.19
C SER A 306 5.39 -10.84 -1.17
N HIS A 307 4.90 -10.81 0.06
CA HIS A 307 5.40 -9.95 1.13
C HIS A 307 6.45 -10.62 2.02
N GLY A 308 6.59 -11.93 1.93
CA GLY A 308 7.59 -12.67 2.69
C GLY A 308 8.99 -12.60 2.08
N THR A 309 9.98 -13.01 2.85
CA THR A 309 11.36 -13.17 2.37
C THR A 309 11.69 -14.66 2.30
N ASP A 310 12.19 -15.13 1.15
CA ASP A 310 12.51 -16.54 0.85
C ASP A 310 11.29 -17.48 1.01
N VAL A 311 10.11 -16.97 0.65
CA VAL A 311 8.84 -17.70 0.72
C VAL A 311 8.40 -18.18 -0.66
N TRP A 312 8.53 -17.34 -1.70
CA TRP A 312 8.13 -17.65 -3.06
C TRP A 312 9.29 -18.27 -3.87
N LEU A 313 10.27 -17.43 -4.26
CA LEU A 313 11.40 -17.86 -5.10
C LEU A 313 12.24 -18.93 -4.40
N GLY A 314 12.49 -20.05 -5.10
CA GLY A 314 13.27 -21.17 -4.56
C GLY A 314 12.57 -21.95 -3.43
N ASN A 315 11.29 -21.68 -3.17
CA ASN A 315 10.49 -22.31 -2.13
C ASN A 315 9.11 -22.71 -2.69
N ALA A 316 8.03 -21.96 -2.42
CA ALA A 316 6.67 -22.30 -2.84
C ALA A 316 6.55 -22.43 -4.38
N GLU A 317 7.20 -21.55 -5.14
CA GLU A 317 7.27 -21.63 -6.60
C GLU A 317 7.75 -23.00 -7.09
N GLU A 318 8.89 -23.48 -6.56
CA GLU A 318 9.43 -24.79 -6.97
C GLU A 318 8.51 -25.95 -6.58
N LEU A 319 7.86 -25.89 -5.43
CA LEU A 319 6.93 -26.93 -4.97
C LEU A 319 5.72 -27.04 -5.89
N ILE A 320 5.18 -25.91 -6.31
CA ILE A 320 4.06 -25.83 -7.26
C ILE A 320 4.49 -26.32 -8.65
N GLN A 321 5.60 -25.82 -9.18
CA GLN A 321 6.11 -26.20 -10.50
C GLN A 321 6.43 -27.70 -10.60
N LYS A 322 6.92 -28.31 -9.50
CA LYS A 322 7.17 -29.75 -9.40
C LYS A 322 5.89 -30.58 -9.17
N GLY A 323 4.74 -29.94 -8.99
CA GLY A 323 3.48 -30.61 -8.70
C GLY A 323 3.41 -31.32 -7.35
N ILE A 324 4.26 -30.91 -6.40
CA ILE A 324 4.27 -31.48 -5.02
C ILE A 324 3.06 -30.97 -4.25
N VAL A 325 2.71 -29.68 -4.42
CA VAL A 325 1.57 -29.01 -3.79
C VAL A 325 0.88 -28.09 -4.77
N THR A 326 -0.33 -27.67 -4.43
CA THR A 326 -1.05 -26.60 -5.14
C THR A 326 -0.89 -25.27 -4.42
N LEU A 327 -1.28 -24.16 -5.05
CA LEU A 327 -1.28 -22.84 -4.41
C LEU A 327 -2.07 -22.84 -3.10
N LYS A 328 -3.13 -23.63 -3.00
CA LYS A 328 -3.95 -23.74 -1.80
C LYS A 328 -3.17 -24.32 -0.60
N ASP A 329 -2.23 -25.23 -0.86
CA ASP A 329 -1.58 -26.04 0.16
C ASP A 329 -0.20 -25.51 0.59
N VAL A 330 0.34 -24.48 -0.11
CA VAL A 330 1.64 -23.88 0.24
C VAL A 330 1.56 -23.06 1.52
N ILE A 331 2.70 -22.88 2.16
CA ILE A 331 2.83 -21.98 3.31
C ILE A 331 2.85 -20.52 2.80
N GLY A 332 1.69 -19.86 2.74
CA GLY A 332 1.56 -18.50 2.26
C GLY A 332 1.70 -17.43 3.35
N CYS A 333 1.13 -17.67 4.52
CA CYS A 333 1.15 -16.78 5.67
C CYS A 333 1.68 -17.48 6.92
N ARG A 334 2.15 -16.70 7.91
CA ARG A 334 2.62 -17.29 9.18
C ARG A 334 1.54 -18.13 9.88
N ASP A 335 0.28 -17.68 9.79
CA ASP A 335 -0.85 -18.34 10.43
C ASP A 335 -1.08 -19.75 9.86
N ASN A 336 -0.74 -19.99 8.58
CA ASN A 336 -0.79 -21.32 7.99
C ASN A 336 0.10 -22.28 8.79
N ILE A 337 1.33 -21.89 9.17
CA ILE A 337 2.25 -22.76 9.89
C ILE A 337 1.62 -23.29 11.18
N MET A 338 0.99 -22.41 11.95
CA MET A 338 0.34 -22.82 13.20
C MET A 338 -0.84 -23.76 12.94
N LEU A 339 -1.74 -23.38 12.02
CA LEU A 339 -2.95 -24.17 11.73
C LEU A 339 -2.62 -25.53 11.11
N ASP A 340 -1.72 -25.55 10.14
CA ASP A 340 -1.32 -26.79 9.46
C ASP A 340 -0.68 -27.79 10.44
N LEU A 341 0.22 -27.33 11.31
CA LEU A 341 0.84 -28.17 12.30
C LEU A 341 -0.17 -28.73 13.32
N ILE A 342 -1.18 -27.92 13.72
CA ILE A 342 -2.28 -28.39 14.56
C ILE A 342 -3.12 -29.44 13.81
N HIS A 343 -3.43 -29.22 12.54
CA HIS A 343 -4.17 -30.19 11.71
C HIS A 343 -3.38 -31.48 11.48
N TYR A 344 -2.05 -31.41 11.42
CA TYR A 344 -1.18 -32.58 11.42
C TYR A 344 -1.13 -33.31 12.77
N GLY A 345 -1.75 -32.74 13.83
CA GLY A 345 -1.86 -33.35 15.15
C GLY A 345 -0.74 -32.96 16.11
N MET A 346 0.00 -31.89 15.85
CA MET A 346 0.97 -31.36 16.80
C MET A 346 0.32 -30.55 17.92
N ASP A 347 1.03 -30.48 19.05
CA ASP A 347 0.61 -29.62 20.18
C ASP A 347 0.49 -28.14 19.74
N ALA A 348 -0.59 -27.47 20.12
CA ALA A 348 -0.88 -26.11 19.68
C ALA A 348 0.16 -25.09 20.16
N SER A 349 0.71 -25.25 21.37
CA SER A 349 1.76 -24.37 21.89
C SER A 349 3.08 -24.55 21.14
N MET A 350 3.43 -25.80 20.79
CA MET A 350 4.59 -26.10 19.97
C MET A 350 4.41 -25.55 18.55
N ALA A 351 3.24 -25.73 17.93
CA ALA A 351 2.92 -25.18 16.61
C ALA A 351 3.06 -23.65 16.57
N PHE A 352 2.58 -22.96 17.61
CA PHE A 352 2.75 -21.51 17.77
C PHE A 352 4.23 -21.11 17.89
N ASN A 353 5.00 -21.81 18.70
CA ASN A 353 6.42 -21.51 18.87
C ASN A 353 7.21 -21.73 17.57
N ILE A 354 6.93 -22.79 16.84
CA ILE A 354 7.54 -23.04 15.51
C ILE A 354 7.18 -21.89 14.56
N MET A 355 5.90 -21.51 14.48
CA MET A 355 5.45 -20.39 13.67
C MET A 355 6.18 -19.09 14.03
N GLU A 356 6.31 -18.74 15.32
CA GLU A 356 7.01 -17.54 15.78
C GLU A 356 8.51 -17.55 15.44
N HIS A 357 9.16 -18.72 15.44
CA HIS A 357 10.56 -18.87 15.02
C HIS A 357 10.70 -18.69 13.50
N VAL A 358 9.91 -19.42 12.73
CA VAL A 358 9.96 -19.42 11.27
C VAL A 358 9.68 -18.01 10.72
N ARG A 359 8.61 -17.35 11.17
CA ARG A 359 8.25 -16.01 10.67
C ARG A 359 9.32 -14.94 10.91
N LYS A 360 10.22 -15.14 11.87
CA LYS A 360 11.34 -14.25 12.20
C LYS A 360 12.67 -14.68 11.59
N GLY A 361 12.65 -15.73 10.76
CA GLY A 361 13.85 -16.27 10.11
C GLY A 361 14.85 -16.91 11.08
N ARG A 362 14.39 -17.34 12.24
CA ARG A 362 15.23 -17.99 13.26
C ARG A 362 15.47 -19.48 12.99
N GLY A 363 14.84 -20.02 11.95
CA GLY A 363 14.83 -21.45 11.66
C GLY A 363 13.99 -22.25 12.66
N ILE A 364 14.20 -23.56 12.69
CA ILE A 364 13.52 -24.48 13.60
C ILE A 364 14.61 -25.22 14.39
N PRO A 365 14.62 -25.21 15.73
CA PRO A 365 15.52 -25.99 16.56
C PRO A 365 15.48 -27.49 16.22
N ASP A 366 16.60 -28.21 16.36
CA ASP A 366 16.72 -29.60 15.92
C ASP A 366 15.75 -30.55 16.67
N ASP A 367 15.51 -30.31 17.94
CA ASP A 367 14.52 -31.04 18.75
C ASP A 367 13.09 -30.84 18.25
N TRP A 368 12.75 -29.64 17.78
CA TRP A 368 11.44 -29.36 17.19
C TRP A 368 11.29 -29.95 15.79
N GLN A 369 12.36 -29.92 14.97
CA GLN A 369 12.37 -30.62 13.69
C GLN A 369 12.17 -32.13 13.88
N GLN A 370 12.83 -32.72 14.91
CA GLN A 370 12.65 -34.13 15.23
C GLN A 370 11.20 -34.40 15.66
N ALA A 371 10.61 -33.58 16.50
CA ALA A 371 9.20 -33.70 16.89
C ALA A 371 8.24 -33.63 15.70
N MET A 372 8.52 -32.74 14.71
CA MET A 372 7.74 -32.70 13.48
C MET A 372 7.84 -33.98 12.65
N ARG A 373 9.04 -34.58 12.54
CA ARG A 373 9.25 -35.86 11.83
C ARG A 373 8.62 -37.03 12.57
N ASP A 374 8.76 -37.09 13.90
CA ASP A 374 8.22 -38.16 14.74
C ASP A 374 6.68 -38.17 14.78
N ASN A 375 6.05 -37.01 14.51
CA ASN A 375 4.59 -36.90 14.34
C ASN A 375 4.08 -37.81 13.20
N GLY A 376 4.88 -38.01 12.15
CA GLY A 376 4.58 -38.87 11.01
C GLY A 376 3.54 -38.32 10.01
N ASN A 377 2.84 -37.24 10.33
CA ASN A 377 1.86 -36.59 9.45
C ASN A 377 2.41 -35.31 8.79
N VAL A 378 3.49 -34.72 9.35
CA VAL A 378 4.12 -33.53 8.78
C VAL A 378 5.00 -33.93 7.60
N PRO A 379 4.72 -33.49 6.37
CA PRO A 379 5.53 -33.86 5.20
C PRO A 379 6.95 -33.27 5.26
N ASP A 380 7.93 -33.97 4.72
CA ASP A 380 9.33 -33.47 4.67
C ASP A 380 9.44 -32.13 3.92
N TRP A 381 8.73 -31.97 2.79
CA TRP A 381 8.72 -30.69 2.05
C TRP A 381 8.24 -29.51 2.91
N TYR A 382 7.35 -29.75 3.88
CA TYR A 382 6.82 -28.73 4.77
C TYR A 382 7.93 -28.21 5.71
N ILE A 383 8.69 -29.15 6.30
CA ILE A 383 9.83 -28.80 7.16
C ILE A 383 10.90 -28.06 6.36
N ASP A 384 11.23 -28.55 5.17
CA ASP A 384 12.20 -27.91 4.28
C ASP A 384 11.77 -26.51 3.84
N SER A 385 10.49 -26.32 3.56
CA SER A 385 9.93 -25.00 3.24
C SER A 385 10.05 -24.03 4.42
N CYS A 386 9.67 -24.45 5.62
CA CYS A 386 9.81 -23.65 6.84
C CYS A 386 11.27 -23.23 7.11
N LEU A 387 12.25 -24.10 6.84
CA LEU A 387 13.67 -23.82 7.06
C LEU A 387 14.23 -22.76 6.10
N LYS A 388 13.66 -22.62 4.91
CA LYS A 388 14.05 -21.60 3.92
C LYS A 388 13.55 -20.21 4.29
N ILE A 389 12.40 -20.10 4.95
CA ILE A 389 11.68 -18.85 5.22
C ILE A 389 12.50 -17.94 6.15
N LYS A 390 12.64 -16.66 5.77
CA LYS A 390 13.31 -15.63 6.57
C LYS A 390 12.34 -14.63 7.19
N TYR A 391 11.21 -14.38 6.56
CA TYR A 391 10.20 -13.50 7.09
C TYR A 391 8.83 -13.80 6.50
N MET A 392 7.78 -13.79 7.33
CA MET A 392 6.39 -13.99 6.89
C MET A 392 5.42 -12.98 7.50
N PHE A 393 4.45 -12.60 6.67
CA PHE A 393 3.35 -11.74 7.05
C PHE A 393 2.17 -12.51 7.69
N PRO A 394 1.33 -11.80 8.51
CA PRO A 394 0.11 -12.39 9.06
C PRO A 394 -1.01 -12.49 8.01
N LYS A 395 -1.84 -13.53 8.10
CA LYS A 395 -3.02 -13.73 7.26
C LYS A 395 -4.03 -12.57 7.36
N ALA A 396 -4.19 -12.02 8.57
CA ALA A 396 -5.04 -10.87 8.83
C ALA A 396 -4.64 -9.63 8.00
N HIS A 397 -3.34 -9.38 7.86
CA HIS A 397 -2.80 -8.32 7.01
C HIS A 397 -3.19 -8.56 5.54
N ALA A 398 -2.91 -9.75 5.02
CA ALA A 398 -3.22 -10.10 3.64
C ALA A 398 -4.72 -9.94 3.35
N ALA A 399 -5.59 -10.44 4.22
CA ALA A 399 -7.04 -10.35 4.06
C ALA A 399 -7.54 -8.89 3.96
N ALA A 400 -7.03 -8.01 4.83
CA ALA A 400 -7.41 -6.59 4.82
C ALA A 400 -7.01 -5.88 3.53
N TYR A 401 -5.80 -6.13 3.03
CA TYR A 401 -5.30 -5.53 1.80
C TYR A 401 -6.00 -6.06 0.56
N ILE A 402 -6.30 -7.37 0.51
CA ILE A 402 -7.03 -7.95 -0.61
C ILE A 402 -8.45 -7.41 -0.68
N LEU A 403 -9.13 -7.29 0.45
CA LEU A 403 -10.48 -6.71 0.48
C LEU A 403 -10.46 -5.28 -0.10
N MET A 404 -9.46 -4.48 0.24
CA MET A 404 -9.28 -3.14 -0.32
C MET A 404 -8.97 -3.20 -1.83
N ALA A 405 -8.06 -4.08 -2.24
CA ALA A 405 -7.68 -4.27 -3.64
C ALA A 405 -8.88 -4.69 -4.52
N LEU A 406 -9.73 -5.60 -4.02
CA LEU A 406 -10.94 -6.04 -4.73
C LEU A 406 -11.97 -4.91 -4.88
N ARG A 407 -12.11 -4.03 -3.90
CA ARG A 407 -12.94 -2.82 -4.01
C ARG A 407 -12.42 -1.88 -5.09
N VAL A 408 -11.12 -1.63 -5.14
CA VAL A 408 -10.50 -0.83 -6.20
C VAL A 408 -10.67 -1.50 -7.57
N ALA A 409 -10.46 -2.81 -7.65
CA ALA A 409 -10.64 -3.60 -8.86
C ALA A 409 -12.09 -3.58 -9.36
N TYR A 410 -13.07 -3.55 -8.46
CA TYR A 410 -14.48 -3.40 -8.82
C TYR A 410 -14.72 -2.14 -9.65
N PHE A 411 -14.18 -1.00 -9.22
CA PHE A 411 -14.28 0.24 -10.00
C PHE A 411 -13.55 0.17 -11.34
N LYS A 412 -12.39 -0.48 -11.38
CA LYS A 412 -11.65 -0.67 -12.64
C LYS A 412 -12.47 -1.44 -13.69
N VAL A 413 -13.25 -2.41 -13.25
CA VAL A 413 -14.13 -3.22 -14.11
C VAL A 413 -15.41 -2.49 -14.48
N TYR A 414 -16.14 -1.97 -13.50
CA TYR A 414 -17.50 -1.46 -13.70
C TYR A 414 -17.57 0.05 -13.94
N TYR A 415 -16.59 0.80 -13.47
CA TYR A 415 -16.54 2.28 -13.55
C TYR A 415 -15.14 2.76 -13.97
N PRO A 416 -14.62 2.32 -15.11
CA PRO A 416 -13.23 2.52 -15.48
C PRO A 416 -12.77 3.98 -15.48
N ILE A 417 -13.57 4.91 -16.02
CA ILE A 417 -13.15 6.32 -16.05
C ILE A 417 -13.00 6.90 -14.63
N LEU A 418 -13.86 6.50 -13.67
CA LEU A 418 -13.76 6.93 -12.28
C LEU A 418 -12.50 6.34 -11.63
N TYR A 419 -12.20 5.07 -11.92
CA TYR A 419 -10.99 4.41 -11.44
C TYR A 419 -9.74 5.15 -11.92
N TYR A 420 -9.64 5.45 -13.22
CA TYR A 420 -8.49 6.17 -13.77
C TYR A 420 -8.39 7.59 -13.22
N ALA A 421 -9.49 8.31 -13.11
CA ALA A 421 -9.50 9.65 -12.52
C ALA A 421 -8.98 9.65 -11.07
N ALA A 422 -9.43 8.71 -10.25
CA ALA A 422 -8.97 8.57 -8.87
C ALA A 422 -7.48 8.17 -8.80
N TYR A 423 -7.07 7.17 -9.58
CA TYR A 423 -5.68 6.70 -9.59
C TYR A 423 -4.70 7.80 -9.99
N PHE A 424 -4.93 8.46 -11.11
CA PHE A 424 -4.02 9.51 -11.58
C PHE A 424 -4.06 10.77 -10.69
N THR A 425 -5.17 11.05 -10.02
CA THR A 425 -5.23 12.10 -8.99
C THR A 425 -4.29 11.80 -7.82
N VAL A 426 -4.29 10.58 -7.31
CA VAL A 426 -3.40 10.15 -6.22
C VAL A 426 -1.94 10.12 -6.68
N ARG A 427 -1.69 9.83 -7.96
CA ARG A 427 -0.34 9.73 -8.57
C ARG A 427 0.07 10.94 -9.40
N ALA A 428 -0.57 12.09 -9.23
CA ALA A 428 -0.31 13.28 -10.05
C ALA A 428 1.15 13.78 -10.03
N ASP A 429 1.89 13.52 -8.95
CA ASP A 429 3.31 13.91 -8.83
C ASP A 429 4.24 13.03 -9.68
N ASP A 430 3.83 11.82 -10.03
CA ASP A 430 4.55 10.88 -10.89
C ASP A 430 4.03 10.90 -12.34
N PHE A 431 3.21 11.88 -12.73
CA PHE A 431 2.56 11.97 -14.02
C PHE A 431 3.47 12.63 -15.06
N ASP A 432 3.59 12.03 -16.26
CA ASP A 432 4.24 12.67 -17.42
C ASP A 432 3.18 13.36 -18.29
N LEU A 433 2.92 14.62 -17.98
CA LEU A 433 1.86 15.41 -18.61
C LEU A 433 1.97 15.44 -20.14
N VAL A 434 3.18 15.59 -20.66
CA VAL A 434 3.39 15.73 -22.11
C VAL A 434 3.22 14.39 -22.84
N ALA A 435 3.88 13.35 -22.36
CA ALA A 435 3.80 12.03 -22.98
C ALA A 435 2.36 11.49 -22.94
N MET A 436 1.71 11.60 -21.79
CA MET A 436 0.38 11.04 -21.57
C MET A 436 -0.70 11.78 -22.36
N SER A 437 -0.64 13.12 -22.44
CA SER A 437 -1.58 13.92 -23.23
C SER A 437 -1.39 13.78 -24.75
N ARG A 438 -0.19 13.38 -25.22
CA ARG A 438 0.06 13.08 -26.65
C ARG A 438 -0.45 11.72 -27.10
N GLY A 439 -0.82 10.85 -26.19
CA GLY A 439 -1.47 9.58 -26.48
C GLY A 439 -0.52 8.37 -26.55
N LYS A 440 -1.03 7.26 -27.09
CA LYS A 440 -0.43 5.92 -27.00
C LYS A 440 1.03 5.84 -27.44
N ASP A 441 1.35 6.41 -28.59
CA ASP A 441 2.70 6.26 -29.18
C ASP A 441 3.75 6.99 -28.31
N ALA A 442 3.40 8.15 -27.78
CA ALA A 442 4.27 8.89 -26.88
C ALA A 442 4.47 8.15 -25.55
N VAL A 443 3.41 7.59 -24.97
CA VAL A 443 3.48 6.78 -23.76
C VAL A 443 4.35 5.54 -23.97
N LYS A 444 4.14 4.79 -25.06
CA LYS A 444 4.95 3.61 -25.40
C LYS A 444 6.43 3.95 -25.62
N SER A 445 6.71 5.11 -26.25
CA SER A 445 8.08 5.60 -26.44
C SER A 445 8.75 5.91 -25.10
N ALA A 446 8.05 6.62 -24.20
CA ALA A 446 8.56 6.94 -22.86
C ALA A 446 8.79 5.67 -22.02
N MET A 447 7.87 4.70 -22.06
CA MET A 447 8.03 3.40 -21.40
C MET A 447 9.28 2.67 -21.90
N LYS A 448 9.49 2.65 -23.21
CA LYS A 448 10.65 2.00 -23.83
C LYS A 448 11.95 2.67 -23.40
N GLU A 449 12.01 3.99 -23.42
CA GLU A 449 13.21 4.75 -23.01
C GLU A 449 13.63 4.40 -21.56
N ILE A 450 12.67 4.32 -20.63
CA ILE A 450 12.95 3.95 -19.23
C ILE A 450 13.35 2.47 -19.14
N THR A 451 12.68 1.59 -19.88
CA THR A 451 12.96 0.15 -19.87
C THR A 451 14.35 -0.16 -20.42
N ASP A 452 14.78 0.54 -21.47
CA ASP A 452 16.09 0.38 -22.09
C ASP A 452 17.24 0.79 -21.15
N LYS A 453 17.00 1.68 -20.18
CA LYS A 453 17.96 2.01 -19.11
C LYS A 453 18.19 0.87 -18.12
N GLY A 454 17.27 -0.06 -18.01
CA GLY A 454 17.38 -1.22 -17.14
C GLY A 454 17.70 -0.87 -15.68
N MET A 455 18.86 -1.35 -15.18
CA MET A 455 19.29 -1.09 -13.80
C MET A 455 19.69 0.38 -13.56
N ASP A 456 20.08 1.10 -14.60
CA ASP A 456 20.54 2.51 -14.51
C ASP A 456 19.36 3.48 -14.39
N ALA A 457 18.12 3.01 -14.59
CA ALA A 457 16.92 3.82 -14.36
C ALA A 457 16.83 4.24 -12.89
N SER A 458 16.64 5.54 -12.66
CA SER A 458 16.45 6.12 -11.33
C SER A 458 15.16 5.61 -10.66
N ALA A 459 15.06 5.75 -9.35
CA ALA A 459 13.84 5.40 -8.62
C ALA A 459 12.61 6.19 -9.14
N LYS A 460 12.79 7.47 -9.49
CA LYS A 460 11.73 8.29 -10.07
C LYS A 460 11.28 7.76 -11.43
N GLU A 461 12.19 7.35 -12.30
CA GLU A 461 11.85 6.76 -13.60
C GLU A 461 11.13 5.40 -13.44
N LYS A 462 11.54 4.59 -12.47
CA LYS A 462 10.85 3.33 -12.18
C LYS A 462 9.42 3.55 -11.66
N ASN A 463 9.20 4.58 -10.84
CA ASN A 463 7.85 4.97 -10.42
C ASN A 463 7.02 5.47 -11.60
N LEU A 464 7.61 6.34 -12.44
CA LEU A 464 6.96 6.83 -13.65
C LEU A 464 6.58 5.68 -14.60
N LEU A 465 7.44 4.67 -14.76
CA LEU A 465 7.14 3.51 -15.60
C LEU A 465 5.85 2.80 -15.15
N THR A 466 5.65 2.63 -13.85
CA THR A 466 4.43 2.03 -13.31
C THR A 466 3.18 2.86 -13.67
N VAL A 467 3.29 4.18 -13.62
CA VAL A 467 2.19 5.09 -14.01
C VAL A 467 1.94 5.04 -15.50
N LEU A 468 3.00 5.00 -16.33
CA LEU A 468 2.91 4.89 -17.79
C LEU A 468 2.31 3.55 -18.23
N GLU A 469 2.60 2.43 -17.55
CA GLU A 469 1.99 1.13 -17.83
C GLU A 469 0.45 1.20 -17.70
N LEU A 470 -0.05 1.83 -16.64
CA LEU A 470 -1.49 2.01 -16.46
C LEU A 470 -2.08 3.04 -17.44
N ALA A 471 -1.34 4.11 -17.76
CA ALA A 471 -1.76 5.07 -18.78
C ALA A 471 -1.89 4.40 -20.15
N ASN A 472 -0.95 3.53 -20.53
CA ASN A 472 -1.06 2.74 -21.74
C ASN A 472 -2.32 1.86 -21.74
N GLU A 473 -2.62 1.18 -20.64
CA GLU A 473 -3.86 0.40 -20.50
C GLU A 473 -5.09 1.28 -20.71
N MET A 474 -5.16 2.43 -20.04
CA MET A 474 -6.28 3.38 -20.17
C MET A 474 -6.48 3.82 -21.63
N LEU A 475 -5.40 4.18 -22.33
CA LEU A 475 -5.41 4.61 -23.71
C LEU A 475 -5.81 3.46 -24.68
N GLU A 476 -5.35 2.23 -24.43
CA GLU A 476 -5.75 1.04 -25.21
C GLU A 476 -7.23 0.70 -25.01
N ARG A 477 -7.81 0.98 -23.86
CA ARG A 477 -9.25 0.86 -23.58
C ARG A 477 -10.08 1.98 -24.21
N GLY A 478 -9.46 2.92 -24.94
CA GLY A 478 -10.16 3.98 -25.66
C GLY A 478 -10.46 5.24 -24.86
N PHE A 479 -9.91 5.38 -23.66
CA PHE A 479 -9.92 6.63 -22.89
C PHE A 479 -8.77 7.53 -23.32
N LYS A 480 -8.78 8.80 -22.88
CA LYS A 480 -7.81 9.83 -23.29
C LYS A 480 -7.39 10.71 -22.12
N PHE A 481 -6.21 11.31 -22.23
CA PHE A 481 -5.80 12.45 -21.42
C PHE A 481 -5.88 13.74 -22.22
N GLU A 482 -6.28 14.80 -21.58
CA GLU A 482 -6.20 16.16 -22.08
C GLU A 482 -5.16 16.94 -21.26
N MET A 483 -4.41 17.80 -21.94
CA MET A 483 -3.45 18.72 -21.34
C MET A 483 -4.16 19.65 -20.37
N VAL A 484 -3.42 20.19 -19.39
CA VAL A 484 -3.98 21.24 -18.51
C VAL A 484 -4.57 22.39 -19.31
N ASP A 485 -5.70 22.89 -18.84
CA ASP A 485 -6.43 24.02 -19.40
C ASP A 485 -6.54 25.12 -18.34
N ILE A 486 -6.09 26.32 -18.68
CA ILE A 486 -6.03 27.43 -17.74
C ILE A 486 -7.41 27.84 -17.22
N THR A 487 -8.47 27.55 -17.99
CA THR A 487 -9.85 27.93 -17.66
C THR A 487 -10.63 26.85 -16.94
N ARG A 488 -10.25 25.57 -17.11
CA ARG A 488 -11.06 24.42 -16.63
C ARG A 488 -10.36 23.55 -15.61
N SER A 489 -9.03 23.34 -15.72
CA SER A 489 -8.30 22.40 -14.87
C SER A 489 -8.44 22.68 -13.38
N ASP A 490 -8.59 21.65 -12.58
CA ASP A 490 -8.53 21.74 -11.13
C ASP A 490 -7.09 21.89 -10.61
N ALA A 491 -6.93 22.29 -9.37
CA ALA A 491 -5.61 22.40 -8.75
C ALA A 491 -4.92 21.04 -8.57
N ALA A 492 -5.67 20.02 -8.16
CA ALA A 492 -5.17 18.73 -7.68
C ALA A 492 -5.75 17.52 -8.41
N GLU A 493 -6.99 17.60 -8.91
CA GLU A 493 -7.78 16.46 -9.33
C GLU A 493 -7.93 16.37 -10.84
N PHE A 494 -7.82 15.17 -11.38
CA PHE A 494 -8.21 14.90 -12.76
C PHE A 494 -9.72 15.03 -12.89
N LEU A 495 -10.16 15.86 -13.84
CA LEU A 495 -11.58 16.04 -14.14
C LEU A 495 -11.99 15.13 -15.29
N ILE A 496 -13.20 14.59 -15.17
CA ILE A 496 -13.80 13.80 -16.24
C ILE A 496 -14.57 14.75 -17.14
N GLU A 497 -14.23 14.79 -18.43
CA GLU A 497 -14.91 15.60 -19.41
C GLU A 497 -16.29 15.03 -19.76
N ASP A 498 -17.15 15.86 -20.39
CA ASP A 498 -18.55 15.53 -20.72
C ASP A 498 -18.70 14.32 -21.65
N ASP A 499 -17.64 13.94 -22.38
CA ASP A 499 -17.62 12.74 -23.21
C ASP A 499 -17.56 11.43 -22.41
N GLY A 500 -17.29 11.51 -21.10
CA GLY A 500 -17.13 10.39 -20.19
C GLY A 500 -15.93 9.49 -20.51
N LYS A 501 -14.98 9.98 -21.32
CA LYS A 501 -13.81 9.21 -21.80
C LYS A 501 -12.49 9.95 -21.68
N THR A 502 -12.53 11.26 -21.47
CA THR A 502 -11.34 12.11 -21.41
C THR A 502 -11.11 12.59 -19.98
N LEU A 503 -9.86 12.51 -19.54
CA LEU A 503 -9.38 13.05 -18.26
C LEU A 503 -8.60 14.32 -18.52
N LEU A 504 -9.11 15.47 -18.05
CA LEU A 504 -8.42 16.74 -18.03
C LEU A 504 -7.42 16.77 -16.88
N ALA A 505 -6.15 17.02 -17.19
CA ALA A 505 -5.08 17.02 -16.20
C ALA A 505 -5.18 18.23 -15.23
N PRO A 506 -4.86 18.05 -13.93
CA PRO A 506 -4.78 19.13 -12.95
C PRO A 506 -3.49 19.93 -13.07
N PHE A 507 -3.47 21.15 -12.52
CA PHE A 507 -2.25 21.97 -12.46
C PHE A 507 -1.10 21.29 -11.68
N ARG A 508 -1.41 20.47 -10.67
CA ARG A 508 -0.41 19.70 -9.92
C ARG A 508 0.41 18.76 -10.81
N ALA A 509 -0.14 18.29 -11.93
CA ALA A 509 0.57 17.43 -12.89
C ALA A 509 1.63 18.18 -13.72
N VAL A 510 1.63 19.52 -13.70
CA VAL A 510 2.64 20.33 -14.37
C VAL A 510 3.97 20.25 -13.61
N PRO A 511 5.07 19.87 -14.26
CA PRO A 511 6.37 19.76 -13.61
C PRO A 511 6.78 21.05 -12.89
N SER A 512 7.23 20.92 -11.65
CA SER A 512 7.68 22.04 -10.79
C SER A 512 6.60 23.05 -10.40
N LEU A 513 5.33 22.79 -10.69
CA LEU A 513 4.20 23.60 -10.23
C LEU A 513 3.71 23.08 -8.88
N GLY A 514 4.02 23.79 -7.80
CA GLY A 514 3.64 23.38 -6.45
C GLY A 514 2.15 23.59 -6.16
N MET A 515 1.59 22.83 -5.22
CA MET A 515 0.17 22.84 -4.86
C MET A 515 -0.36 24.25 -4.49
N ASN A 516 0.44 25.07 -3.82
CA ASN A 516 0.03 26.43 -3.46
C ASN A 516 -0.17 27.32 -4.69
N VAL A 517 0.69 27.16 -5.71
CA VAL A 517 0.54 27.88 -6.98
C VAL A 517 -0.66 27.35 -7.76
N ALA A 518 -0.86 26.03 -7.80
CA ALA A 518 -2.03 25.42 -8.42
C ALA A 518 -3.35 25.96 -7.84
N LYS A 519 -3.46 25.98 -6.51
CA LYS A 519 -4.62 26.58 -5.82
C LYS A 519 -4.77 28.07 -6.09
N GLN A 520 -3.66 28.81 -6.16
CA GLN A 520 -3.69 30.24 -6.46
C GLN A 520 -4.19 30.51 -7.89
N ILE A 521 -3.80 29.69 -8.88
CA ILE A 521 -4.32 29.80 -10.26
C ILE A 521 -5.83 29.62 -10.27
N VAL A 522 -6.33 28.56 -9.63
CA VAL A 522 -7.78 28.29 -9.58
C VAL A 522 -8.53 29.42 -8.90
N SER A 523 -8.10 29.87 -7.72
CA SER A 523 -8.73 30.97 -6.99
C SER A 523 -8.72 32.28 -7.78
N ALA A 524 -7.59 32.64 -8.39
CA ALA A 524 -7.49 33.86 -9.19
C ALA A 524 -8.37 33.82 -10.46
N ARG A 525 -8.51 32.65 -11.08
CA ARG A 525 -9.40 32.42 -12.23
C ARG A 525 -10.86 32.57 -11.86
N GLU A 526 -11.27 32.04 -10.69
CA GLU A 526 -12.64 32.16 -10.19
C GLU A 526 -13.05 33.60 -9.90
N GLU A 527 -12.12 34.45 -9.43
CA GLU A 527 -12.35 35.87 -9.26
C GLU A 527 -12.57 36.59 -10.60
N LYS A 528 -11.73 36.31 -11.59
CA LYS A 528 -11.78 36.91 -12.93
C LYS A 528 -10.91 36.08 -13.89
N PRO A 529 -11.38 35.79 -15.13
CA PRO A 529 -10.55 35.14 -16.15
C PRO A 529 -9.21 35.86 -16.36
N PHE A 530 -8.17 35.13 -16.69
CA PHE A 530 -6.87 35.70 -17.04
C PHE A 530 -6.93 36.39 -18.38
N LEU A 531 -6.36 37.60 -18.46
CA LEU A 531 -6.36 38.43 -19.66
C LEU A 531 -5.10 38.27 -20.50
N SER A 532 -4.00 37.85 -19.88
CA SER A 532 -2.70 37.68 -20.52
C SER A 532 -1.79 36.75 -19.70
N LYS A 533 -0.64 36.37 -20.28
CA LYS A 533 0.42 35.63 -19.56
C LYS A 533 1.00 36.47 -18.40
N GLU A 534 1.10 37.78 -18.58
CA GLU A 534 1.51 38.69 -17.50
C GLU A 534 0.50 38.67 -16.34
N ASP A 535 -0.80 38.70 -16.62
CA ASP A 535 -1.86 38.62 -15.62
C ASP A 535 -1.85 37.28 -14.87
N LEU A 536 -1.65 36.16 -15.60
CA LEU A 536 -1.46 34.84 -15.01
C LEU A 536 -0.24 34.81 -14.08
N SER A 537 0.89 35.39 -14.51
CA SER A 537 2.10 35.45 -13.67
C SER A 537 1.86 36.24 -12.39
N LYS A 538 1.19 37.38 -12.45
CA LYS A 538 0.95 38.26 -11.29
C LYS A 538 -0.10 37.69 -10.33
N ARG A 539 -1.28 37.35 -10.83
CA ARG A 539 -2.42 36.90 -10.00
C ARG A 539 -2.31 35.42 -9.62
N GLY A 540 -1.88 34.57 -10.56
CA GLY A 540 -1.67 33.15 -10.35
C GLY A 540 -0.36 32.81 -9.63
N LYS A 541 0.53 33.81 -9.44
CA LYS A 541 1.89 33.63 -8.88
C LYS A 541 2.73 32.60 -9.64
N VAL A 542 2.54 32.53 -10.96
CA VAL A 542 3.23 31.60 -11.83
C VAL A 542 4.59 32.17 -12.24
N SER A 543 5.65 31.41 -12.04
CA SER A 543 7.01 31.84 -12.41
C SER A 543 7.18 31.93 -13.93
N LYS A 544 8.19 32.71 -14.39
CA LYS A 544 8.51 32.82 -15.81
C LYS A 544 8.79 31.47 -16.44
N THR A 545 9.57 30.62 -15.78
CA THR A 545 9.88 29.25 -16.26
C THR A 545 8.63 28.40 -16.49
N LEU A 546 7.62 28.54 -15.61
CA LEU A 546 6.33 27.83 -15.78
C LEU A 546 5.49 28.44 -16.91
N ILE A 547 5.50 29.77 -17.08
CA ILE A 547 4.85 30.44 -18.22
C ILE A 547 5.48 29.95 -19.53
N ASP A 548 6.81 29.90 -19.60
CA ASP A 548 7.53 29.40 -20.79
C ASP A 548 7.15 27.94 -21.07
N TYR A 549 7.17 27.06 -20.05
CA TYR A 549 6.74 25.66 -20.18
C TYR A 549 5.30 25.52 -20.68
N LEU A 550 4.36 26.24 -20.10
CA LEU A 550 2.95 26.21 -20.50
C LEU A 550 2.74 26.73 -21.92
N THR A 551 3.52 27.74 -22.32
CA THR A 551 3.50 28.29 -23.69
C THR A 551 4.06 27.30 -24.71
N GLU A 552 5.21 26.65 -24.44
CA GLU A 552 5.80 25.63 -25.29
C GLU A 552 4.88 24.44 -25.51
N ASN A 553 4.08 24.09 -24.49
CA ASN A 553 3.08 23.02 -24.55
C ASN A 553 1.68 23.49 -24.98
N ARG A 554 1.58 24.70 -25.54
CA ARG A 554 0.37 25.28 -26.15
C ARG A 554 -0.81 25.51 -25.20
N VAL A 555 -0.57 25.51 -23.90
CA VAL A 555 -1.61 25.74 -22.87
C VAL A 555 -2.06 27.19 -22.84
N LEU A 556 -1.19 28.12 -23.27
CA LEU A 556 -1.42 29.57 -23.22
C LEU A 556 -1.50 30.21 -24.62
N GLU A 557 -1.86 29.44 -25.66
CA GLU A 557 -1.93 29.97 -27.04
C GLU A 557 -2.96 31.10 -27.20
N ASP A 558 -4.07 31.03 -26.45
CA ASP A 558 -5.15 32.02 -26.51
C ASP A 558 -4.89 33.26 -25.65
N LEU A 559 -3.78 33.29 -24.88
CA LEU A 559 -3.45 34.44 -24.02
C LEU A 559 -2.34 35.30 -24.65
N PRO A 560 -2.57 36.60 -24.84
CA PRO A 560 -1.52 37.54 -25.24
C PRO A 560 -0.45 37.65 -24.15
N ASP A 561 0.75 38.09 -24.51
CA ASP A 561 1.85 38.22 -23.57
C ASP A 561 1.59 39.27 -22.49
N GLU A 562 1.01 40.43 -22.86
CA GLU A 562 0.77 41.55 -21.97
C GLU A 562 -0.70 41.97 -21.93
N ASN A 563 -1.09 42.67 -20.85
CA ASN A 563 -2.47 43.19 -20.64
C ASN A 563 -2.87 44.34 -21.58
N GLN A 564 -1.90 44.99 -22.22
CA GLN A 564 -2.17 46.07 -23.20
C GLN A 564 -2.03 45.52 -24.61
N LEU A 565 -3.13 45.55 -25.36
CA LEU A 565 -3.07 45.45 -26.81
C LEU A 565 -2.18 46.56 -27.34
N SER A 566 -1.07 46.23 -28.00
CA SER A 566 -0.28 47.19 -28.74
C SER A 566 -1.17 47.80 -29.85
N LEU A 567 -1.05 49.09 -30.08
CA LEU A 567 -1.71 49.73 -31.24
C LEU A 567 -1.34 49.06 -32.57
N PHE A 568 -0.25 48.28 -32.62
CA PHE A 568 0.20 47.49 -33.78
C PHE A 568 -0.54 46.16 -33.94
N ASP A 569 -1.13 45.62 -32.89
CA ASP A 569 -1.97 44.40 -32.95
C ASP A 569 -3.39 44.67 -33.45
N MET A 570 -3.75 45.94 -33.64
CA MET A 570 -5.06 46.41 -34.16
C MET A 570 -4.98 46.80 -35.65
N MET A 571 -3.82 46.73 -36.29
CA MET A 571 -3.64 47.00 -37.72
C MET A 571 -3.43 45.67 -38.50
#